data_25a01708aefc88b20c0102ee81d6bd11
#
_entry.id   25a01708aefc88b20c0102ee81d6bd11
#
_cell.length_a   1.000
_cell.length_b   1.000
_cell.length_c   1.000
_cell.angle_alpha   90.00
_cell.angle_beta   90.00
_cell.angle_gamma   90.00
#
_symmetry.space_group_name_H-M   'P 1'
#
loop_
_entity.id
_entity.type
_entity.pdbx_description
1 polymer ?
#
loop_
_entity_poly.entity_id
_entity_poly.type
_entity_poly.pdbx_seq_one_letter_code
_entity_poly.pdbx_strand_id
1 'polypeptide(L)'
;MILREMPNIRDAAYREWFYSRWGRESSIILASTREAEYPLFRQCLSIKAAWDGREDYFVDGRRVSVDDGNYLVLNEGREYSSRLRARAPVVSFSIFFRPGMAAEAAREAGASHEALLDDPLRLSCRNVEFSEHVRAHDRCVTPILKFIRHHIEAGLDDEGWYEEQLYFLLRRLFALRGEDLRVAARIPAARAATRKELFRRVGLGVDFINAHYAEPIGMAEISAAAMLSPFHCLRVFRCVHGMTPTAYLRNKRIQIAERLLKNASISVETVAALAGFRSRATLFRQVQSATGRGPGALRRETVESGLS
;
A
#
# COMPACT_ATOMS: atom_id res chain seq x y z
N MET A 1 -2.03 11.24 -18.22
CA MET A 1 -3.47 10.91 -18.38
C MET A 1 -4.14 10.76 -17.01
N ILE A 2 -5.30 11.40 -16.76
CA ILE A 2 -6.05 11.27 -15.50
C ILE A 2 -7.40 10.63 -15.81
N LEU A 3 -7.75 9.57 -15.07
CA LEU A 3 -9.01 8.86 -15.19
C LEU A 3 -9.79 9.01 -13.87
N ARG A 4 -11.02 9.55 -13.95
CA ARG A 4 -11.94 9.73 -12.81
C ARG A 4 -12.95 8.60 -12.67
N GLU A 5 -12.88 7.64 -13.59
CA GLU A 5 -13.68 6.41 -13.59
C GLU A 5 -12.79 5.19 -13.80
N MET A 6 -13.24 4.05 -13.34
CA MET A 6 -12.54 2.80 -13.57
C MET A 6 -12.52 2.47 -15.06
N PRO A 7 -11.35 2.11 -15.66
CA PRO A 7 -11.22 1.79 -17.08
C PRO A 7 -12.18 0.70 -17.52
N ASN A 8 -13.09 1.01 -18.45
CA ASN A 8 -14.02 0.04 -19.01
C ASN A 8 -13.39 -0.71 -20.20
N ILE A 9 -12.44 -1.57 -19.95
CA ILE A 9 -11.74 -2.36 -20.99
C ILE A 9 -12.61 -3.40 -21.70
N ARG A 10 -13.88 -3.58 -21.27
CA ARG A 10 -14.86 -4.44 -21.97
C ARG A 10 -15.42 -3.75 -23.20
N ASP A 11 -15.55 -2.43 -23.18
CA ASP A 11 -15.91 -1.65 -24.35
C ASP A 11 -14.75 -1.60 -25.35
N ALA A 12 -15.01 -1.93 -26.61
CA ALA A 12 -13.97 -2.09 -27.63
C ALA A 12 -13.33 -0.75 -28.03
N ALA A 13 -14.14 0.31 -28.18
CA ALA A 13 -13.66 1.63 -28.58
C ALA A 13 -12.88 2.28 -27.44
N TYR A 14 -13.39 2.18 -26.21
CA TYR A 14 -12.67 2.64 -25.01
C TYR A 14 -11.35 1.89 -24.83
N ARG A 15 -11.33 0.58 -25.01
CA ARG A 15 -10.15 -0.26 -24.90
C ARG A 15 -9.06 0.14 -25.90
N GLU A 16 -9.40 0.40 -27.16
CA GLU A 16 -8.45 0.86 -28.18
C GLU A 16 -7.88 2.23 -27.81
N TRP A 17 -8.70 3.19 -27.47
CA TRP A 17 -8.27 4.50 -26.97
C TRP A 17 -7.38 4.39 -25.74
N PHE A 18 -7.76 3.59 -24.75
CA PHE A 18 -7.03 3.39 -23.51
C PHE A 18 -5.63 2.82 -23.77
N TYR A 19 -5.52 1.72 -24.52
CA TYR A 19 -4.24 1.09 -24.80
C TYR A 19 -3.37 1.87 -25.79
N SER A 20 -3.91 2.79 -26.58
CA SER A 20 -3.10 3.69 -27.41
C SER A 20 -2.23 4.65 -26.57
N ARG A 21 -2.66 4.98 -25.35
CA ARG A 21 -1.97 5.88 -24.41
C ARG A 21 -1.30 5.16 -23.24
N TRP A 22 -1.91 4.06 -22.80
CA TRP A 22 -1.44 3.29 -21.66
C TRP A 22 -0.01 2.81 -21.82
N GLY A 23 0.83 3.04 -20.78
CA GLY A 23 2.24 2.65 -20.82
C GLY A 23 3.14 3.55 -21.65
N ARG A 24 2.64 4.65 -22.24
CA ARG A 24 3.44 5.66 -22.93
C ARG A 24 3.63 6.92 -22.09
N GLU A 25 2.65 7.28 -21.33
CA GLU A 25 2.63 8.42 -20.41
C GLU A 25 2.26 7.98 -19.00
N SER A 26 2.62 8.78 -18.01
CA SER A 26 2.18 8.55 -16.64
C SER A 26 0.66 8.64 -16.56
N SER A 27 0.06 7.76 -15.76
CA SER A 27 -1.39 7.70 -15.66
C SER A 27 -1.83 7.65 -14.20
N ILE A 28 -2.90 8.35 -13.86
CA ILE A 28 -3.49 8.36 -12.55
C ILE A 28 -4.97 7.95 -12.69
N ILE A 29 -5.37 6.95 -11.91
CA ILE A 29 -6.76 6.54 -11.77
C ILE A 29 -7.21 6.95 -10.38
N LEU A 30 -8.25 7.78 -10.28
CA LEU A 30 -8.95 8.11 -9.05
C LEU A 30 -10.44 7.90 -9.28
N ALA A 31 -10.95 6.76 -8.86
CA ALA A 31 -12.32 6.36 -9.16
C ALA A 31 -13.04 5.83 -7.93
N SER A 32 -14.30 6.20 -7.75
CA SER A 32 -15.17 5.67 -6.71
C SER A 32 -16.08 4.59 -7.30
N THR A 33 -15.92 3.34 -6.83
CA THR A 33 -16.69 2.21 -7.36
C THR A 33 -17.00 1.18 -6.28
N ARG A 34 -18.03 0.35 -6.53
CA ARG A 34 -18.37 -0.81 -5.68
C ARG A 34 -17.83 -2.12 -6.25
N GLU A 35 -17.53 -2.12 -7.54
CA GLU A 35 -17.05 -3.32 -8.23
C GLU A 35 -16.08 -2.92 -9.34
N ALA A 36 -14.92 -3.60 -9.36
CA ALA A 36 -13.98 -3.57 -10.45
C ALA A 36 -13.19 -4.88 -10.46
N GLU A 37 -12.89 -5.40 -11.63
CA GLU A 37 -12.07 -6.60 -11.78
C GLU A 37 -11.22 -6.49 -13.04
N TYR A 38 -9.91 -6.63 -12.87
CA TYR A 38 -8.94 -6.59 -13.96
C TYR A 38 -8.16 -7.90 -14.01
N PRO A 39 -8.03 -8.50 -15.20
CA PRO A 39 -7.29 -9.75 -15.38
C PRO A 39 -5.79 -9.58 -15.10
N LEU A 40 -5.07 -10.68 -15.07
CA LEU A 40 -3.62 -10.70 -14.97
C LEU A 40 -3.00 -10.01 -16.19
N PHE A 41 -2.15 -9.01 -15.98
CA PHE A 41 -1.38 -8.34 -17.02
C PHE A 41 -0.12 -7.68 -16.45
N ARG A 42 0.86 -7.48 -17.32
CA ARG A 42 2.13 -6.84 -16.96
C ARG A 42 1.99 -5.32 -16.97
N GLN A 43 2.52 -4.67 -15.95
CA GLN A 43 2.37 -3.24 -15.73
C GLN A 43 3.70 -2.50 -15.61
N CYS A 44 3.65 -1.18 -15.76
CA CYS A 44 4.72 -0.27 -15.35
C CYS A 44 4.79 -0.14 -13.83
N LEU A 45 5.85 0.51 -13.33
CA LEU A 45 5.95 0.90 -11.92
C LEU A 45 4.67 1.61 -11.48
N SER A 46 4.09 1.21 -10.36
CA SER A 46 2.84 1.78 -9.91
C SER A 46 2.72 1.83 -8.39
N ILE A 47 1.91 2.79 -7.91
CA ILE A 47 1.47 2.87 -6.52
C ILE A 47 -0.02 2.64 -6.47
N LYS A 48 -0.46 1.85 -5.49
CA LYS A 48 -1.86 1.51 -5.23
C LYS A 48 -2.24 1.99 -3.84
N ALA A 49 -3.34 2.72 -3.74
CA ALA A 49 -3.97 3.12 -2.48
C ALA A 49 -5.50 2.98 -2.60
N ALA A 50 -6.16 2.80 -1.48
CA ALA A 50 -7.62 2.76 -1.44
C ALA A 50 -8.11 3.49 -0.18
N TRP A 51 -9.27 4.14 -0.28
CA TRP A 51 -9.94 4.79 0.84
C TRP A 51 -11.42 4.40 0.87
N ASP A 52 -12.00 4.48 2.05
CA ASP A 52 -13.39 4.13 2.32
C ASP A 52 -13.71 2.64 2.10
N GLY A 53 -12.64 1.80 2.08
CA GLY A 53 -12.79 0.37 1.91
C GLY A 53 -11.49 -0.35 1.59
N ARG A 54 -11.58 -1.37 0.75
CA ARG A 54 -10.44 -2.25 0.42
C ARG A 54 -10.49 -2.67 -1.05
N GLU A 55 -9.32 -2.71 -1.67
CA GLU A 55 -9.06 -3.32 -2.97
C GLU A 55 -8.02 -4.44 -2.82
N ASP A 56 -8.28 -5.59 -3.44
CA ASP A 56 -7.41 -6.76 -3.40
C ASP A 56 -6.63 -6.90 -4.71
N TYR A 57 -5.32 -7.05 -4.60
CA TYR A 57 -4.38 -7.35 -5.68
C TYR A 57 -3.90 -8.77 -5.54
N PHE A 58 -3.74 -9.48 -6.67
CA PHE A 58 -3.23 -10.84 -6.69
C PHE A 58 -1.87 -10.86 -7.41
N VAL A 59 -0.81 -11.00 -6.62
CA VAL A 59 0.59 -10.96 -7.04
C VAL A 59 1.24 -12.30 -6.76
N ASP A 60 1.78 -12.99 -7.76
CA ASP A 60 2.35 -14.34 -7.61
C ASP A 60 1.40 -15.32 -6.90
N GLY A 61 0.11 -15.27 -7.21
CA GLY A 61 -0.94 -16.12 -6.60
C GLY A 61 -1.31 -15.74 -5.16
N ARG A 62 -0.73 -14.67 -4.58
CA ARG A 62 -1.00 -14.20 -3.23
C ARG A 62 -1.93 -12.99 -3.24
N ARG A 63 -2.86 -12.95 -2.30
CA ARG A 63 -3.70 -11.78 -2.07
C ARG A 63 -2.95 -10.73 -1.27
N VAL A 64 -2.87 -9.53 -1.82
CA VAL A 64 -2.29 -8.33 -1.20
C VAL A 64 -3.40 -7.28 -1.13
N SER A 65 -3.77 -6.86 0.07
CA SER A 65 -4.92 -5.97 0.27
C SER A 65 -4.48 -4.55 0.62
N VAL A 66 -5.00 -3.59 -0.13
CA VAL A 66 -4.80 -2.16 0.10
C VAL A 66 -6.08 -1.58 0.69
N ASP A 67 -5.95 -0.79 1.75
CA ASP A 67 -7.06 -0.14 2.45
C ASP A 67 -6.64 1.25 3.00
N ASP A 68 -7.53 1.92 3.75
CA ASP A 68 -7.27 3.24 4.34
C ASP A 68 -6.01 3.34 5.22
N GLY A 69 -5.43 2.22 5.61
CA GLY A 69 -4.26 2.17 6.50
C GLY A 69 -2.93 1.98 5.78
N ASN A 70 -2.94 1.74 4.46
CA ASN A 70 -1.74 1.35 3.75
C ASN A 70 -1.77 1.69 2.25
N TYR A 71 -0.63 1.52 1.60
CA TYR A 71 -0.46 1.57 0.15
C TYR A 71 0.50 0.47 -0.31
N LEU A 72 0.52 0.17 -1.60
CA LEU A 72 1.36 -0.84 -2.24
C LEU A 72 2.15 -0.23 -3.39
N VAL A 73 3.44 -0.57 -3.50
CA VAL A 73 4.26 -0.28 -4.67
C VAL A 73 4.47 -1.57 -5.45
N LEU A 74 4.23 -1.55 -6.75
CA LEU A 74 4.48 -2.67 -7.67
C LEU A 74 5.50 -2.25 -8.72
N ASN A 75 6.56 -3.03 -8.87
CA ASN A 75 7.66 -2.72 -9.78
C ASN A 75 7.25 -2.85 -11.25
N GLU A 76 8.02 -2.20 -12.10
CA GLU A 76 7.90 -2.34 -13.55
C GLU A 76 8.09 -3.78 -13.98
N GLY A 77 7.22 -4.24 -14.88
CA GLY A 77 7.21 -5.61 -15.39
C GLY A 77 6.53 -6.64 -14.46
N ARG A 78 6.01 -6.22 -13.31
CA ARG A 78 5.26 -7.11 -12.43
C ARG A 78 3.91 -7.46 -13.05
N GLU A 79 3.55 -8.74 -13.01
CA GLU A 79 2.24 -9.24 -13.40
C GLU A 79 1.35 -9.37 -12.17
N TYR A 80 0.14 -8.81 -12.25
CA TYR A 80 -0.88 -8.91 -11.20
C TYR A 80 -2.27 -8.72 -11.78
N SER A 81 -3.26 -9.22 -11.05
CA SER A 81 -4.67 -8.91 -11.26
C SER A 81 -5.21 -8.14 -10.07
N SER A 82 -6.35 -7.44 -10.23
CA SER A 82 -7.01 -6.78 -9.11
C SER A 82 -8.49 -7.06 -9.08
N ARG A 83 -9.05 -7.02 -7.86
CA ARG A 83 -10.49 -7.18 -7.62
C ARG A 83 -10.93 -6.27 -6.49
N LEU A 84 -11.99 -5.52 -6.78
CA LEU A 84 -12.72 -4.73 -5.80
C LEU A 84 -14.16 -5.22 -5.79
N ARG A 85 -14.67 -5.60 -4.62
CA ARG A 85 -16.09 -5.90 -4.40
C ARG A 85 -16.48 -5.39 -3.01
N ALA A 86 -17.39 -4.42 -2.95
CA ALA A 86 -17.76 -3.76 -1.71
C ALA A 86 -19.26 -3.41 -1.66
N ARG A 87 -19.79 -3.30 -0.45
CA ARG A 87 -21.20 -2.88 -0.23
C ARG A 87 -21.38 -1.37 -0.41
N ALA A 88 -20.37 -0.59 -0.08
CA ALA A 88 -20.30 0.85 -0.26
C ALA A 88 -19.22 1.20 -1.29
N PRO A 89 -19.29 2.37 -1.96
CA PRO A 89 -18.24 2.80 -2.86
C PRO A 89 -16.87 2.87 -2.15
N VAL A 90 -15.84 2.39 -2.82
CA VAL A 90 -14.43 2.45 -2.41
C VAL A 90 -13.72 3.38 -3.39
N VAL A 91 -12.93 4.27 -2.87
CA VAL A 91 -12.07 5.14 -3.69
C VAL A 91 -10.81 4.38 -4.02
N SER A 92 -10.70 3.91 -5.26
CA SER A 92 -9.48 3.31 -5.82
C SER A 92 -8.59 4.42 -6.35
N PHE A 93 -7.33 4.41 -5.95
CA PHE A 93 -6.33 5.38 -6.39
C PHE A 93 -5.07 4.65 -6.84
N SER A 94 -4.78 4.74 -8.13
CA SER A 94 -3.62 4.11 -8.73
C SER A 94 -2.81 5.12 -9.53
N ILE A 95 -1.52 5.20 -9.25
CA ILE A 95 -0.55 5.96 -10.03
C ILE A 95 0.31 4.98 -10.81
N PHE A 96 0.47 5.22 -12.10
CA PHE A 96 1.32 4.47 -13.00
C PHE A 96 2.36 5.42 -13.60
N PHE A 97 3.62 5.14 -13.36
CA PHE A 97 4.72 5.95 -13.89
C PHE A 97 5.01 5.53 -15.32
N ARG A 98 5.29 6.48 -16.20
CA ARG A 98 5.74 6.14 -17.56
C ARG A 98 7.01 5.31 -17.53
N PRO A 99 7.22 4.41 -18.50
CA PRO A 99 8.45 3.62 -18.59
C PRO A 99 9.70 4.50 -18.56
N GLY A 100 10.71 4.06 -17.83
CA GLY A 100 11.98 4.77 -17.73
C GLY A 100 12.02 5.94 -16.73
N MET A 101 10.87 6.49 -16.28
CA MET A 101 10.83 7.64 -15.36
C MET A 101 11.57 7.37 -14.04
N ALA A 102 11.44 6.15 -13.49
CA ALA A 102 12.16 5.78 -12.27
C ALA A 102 13.68 5.72 -12.50
N ALA A 103 14.12 5.25 -13.66
CA ALA A 103 15.54 5.22 -14.02
C ALA A 103 16.11 6.63 -14.25
N GLU A 104 15.33 7.53 -14.85
CA GLU A 104 15.68 8.94 -15.02
C GLU A 104 15.84 9.62 -13.65
N ALA A 105 14.83 9.49 -12.78
CA ALA A 105 14.87 10.06 -11.44
C ALA A 105 16.01 9.46 -10.57
N ALA A 106 16.34 8.18 -10.76
CA ALA A 106 17.47 7.55 -10.07
C ALA A 106 18.83 8.11 -10.54
N ARG A 107 18.97 8.40 -11.82
CA ARG A 107 20.18 9.03 -12.38
C ARG A 107 20.38 10.42 -11.79
N GLU A 108 19.34 11.24 -11.76
CA GLU A 108 19.40 12.58 -11.19
C GLU A 108 19.70 12.58 -9.70
N ALA A 109 19.16 11.61 -8.95
CA ALA A 109 19.39 11.49 -7.50
C ALA A 109 20.79 10.97 -7.13
N GLY A 110 21.44 10.21 -8.03
CA GLY A 110 22.72 9.54 -7.78
C GLY A 110 23.93 10.21 -8.42
N ALA A 111 23.73 11.21 -9.28
CA ALA A 111 24.80 11.89 -9.98
C ALA A 111 25.17 13.22 -9.30
N SER A 112 26.48 13.45 -9.07
CA SER A 112 26.96 14.82 -8.89
C SER A 112 26.72 15.62 -10.19
N HIS A 113 26.50 16.93 -10.08
CA HIS A 113 26.24 17.79 -11.24
C HIS A 113 27.33 17.66 -12.33
N GLU A 114 28.58 17.42 -11.94
CA GLU A 114 29.72 17.16 -12.83
C GLU A 114 29.61 15.82 -13.56
N ALA A 115 29.19 14.74 -12.87
CA ALA A 115 29.08 13.40 -13.50
C ALA A 115 27.92 13.31 -14.52
N LEU A 116 26.90 14.15 -14.40
CA LEU A 116 25.81 14.26 -15.39
C LEU A 116 26.24 14.99 -16.66
N LEU A 117 27.22 15.91 -16.56
CA LEU A 117 27.77 16.66 -17.67
C LEU A 117 28.81 15.86 -18.46
N ASP A 118 29.61 14.98 -17.78
CA ASP A 118 30.71 14.27 -18.40
C ASP A 118 30.30 13.00 -19.17
N ASP A 119 29.27 12.26 -18.74
CA ASP A 119 28.76 11.10 -19.46
C ASP A 119 27.29 10.76 -19.11
N PRO A 120 26.31 11.36 -19.83
CA PRO A 120 24.89 11.10 -19.62
C PRO A 120 24.46 9.64 -19.86
N LEU A 121 25.27 8.85 -20.56
CA LEU A 121 24.96 7.47 -20.98
C LEU A 121 25.60 6.40 -20.08
N ARG A 122 26.58 6.76 -19.25
CA ARG A 122 27.40 5.81 -18.47
C ARG A 122 26.70 5.25 -17.22
N LEU A 123 25.66 5.88 -16.73
CA LEU A 123 24.84 5.36 -15.64
C LEU A 123 23.91 4.29 -16.24
N SER A 124 24.40 3.05 -16.30
CA SER A 124 23.62 1.89 -16.69
C SER A 124 22.29 1.90 -15.95
N CYS A 125 21.19 1.78 -16.70
CA CYS A 125 19.84 1.59 -16.18
C CYS A 125 19.79 0.33 -15.31
N ARG A 126 20.24 0.43 -14.05
CA ARG A 126 19.94 -0.61 -13.06
C ARG A 126 18.44 -0.55 -12.83
N ASN A 127 17.75 -1.65 -13.10
CA ASN A 127 16.37 -1.80 -12.71
C ASN A 127 16.23 -1.42 -11.25
N VAL A 128 15.56 -0.29 -11.02
CA VAL A 128 15.30 0.17 -9.64
C VAL A 128 14.15 -0.64 -9.11
N GLU A 129 14.44 -1.55 -8.19
CA GLU A 129 13.42 -2.35 -7.52
C GLU A 129 13.07 -1.74 -6.16
N PHE A 130 11.78 -1.62 -5.90
CA PHE A 130 11.19 -1.26 -4.61
C PHE A 130 10.67 -2.52 -3.91
N SER A 131 10.48 -2.44 -2.61
CA SER A 131 9.87 -3.53 -1.83
C SER A 131 8.38 -3.64 -2.14
N GLU A 132 7.95 -4.79 -2.69
CA GLU A 132 6.57 -5.06 -3.12
C GLU A 132 5.76 -5.71 -2.00
N HIS A 133 5.59 -5.00 -0.90
CA HIS A 133 4.66 -5.36 0.18
C HIS A 133 3.88 -4.13 0.62
N VAL A 134 2.73 -4.34 1.22
CA VAL A 134 1.93 -3.22 1.74
C VAL A 134 2.70 -2.46 2.81
N ARG A 135 2.63 -1.14 2.72
CA ARG A 135 3.24 -0.21 3.66
C ARG A 135 2.15 0.58 4.37
N ALA A 136 2.25 0.66 5.69
CA ALA A 136 1.42 1.60 6.42
C ALA A 136 1.64 3.02 5.88
N HIS A 137 0.59 3.82 5.91
CA HIS A 137 0.70 5.24 5.59
C HIS A 137 1.78 5.90 6.46
N ASP A 138 2.64 6.68 5.83
CA ASP A 138 3.84 7.29 6.40
C ASP A 138 3.86 8.81 6.19
N ARG A 139 4.89 9.47 6.74
CA ARG A 139 5.11 10.92 6.57
C ARG A 139 5.89 11.27 5.30
N CYS A 140 6.33 10.28 4.53
CA CYS A 140 7.20 10.47 3.38
C CYS A 140 6.42 10.47 2.07
N VAL A 141 5.64 9.42 1.81
CA VAL A 141 4.89 9.19 0.56
C VAL A 141 3.44 9.64 0.69
N THR A 142 2.78 9.31 1.78
CA THR A 142 1.35 9.56 1.99
C THR A 142 0.91 11.02 1.82
N PRO A 143 1.66 12.04 2.29
CA PRO A 143 1.26 13.43 2.07
C PRO A 143 1.15 13.79 0.59
N ILE A 144 2.06 13.27 -0.26
CA ILE A 144 2.03 13.53 -1.71
C ILE A 144 0.85 12.80 -2.35
N LEU A 145 0.57 11.54 -1.96
CA LEU A 145 -0.60 10.82 -2.47
C LEU A 145 -1.90 11.57 -2.15
N LYS A 146 -2.05 12.06 -0.92
CA LYS A 146 -3.22 12.85 -0.51
C LYS A 146 -3.30 14.18 -1.23
N PHE A 147 -2.17 14.83 -1.48
CA PHE A 147 -2.10 16.10 -2.17
C PHE A 147 -2.52 15.95 -3.63
N ILE A 148 -1.99 14.95 -4.35
CA ILE A 148 -2.40 14.61 -5.71
C ILE A 148 -3.90 14.28 -5.76
N ARG A 149 -4.36 13.43 -4.84
CA ARG A 149 -5.78 13.08 -4.73
C ARG A 149 -6.66 14.33 -4.61
N HIS A 150 -6.35 15.19 -3.64
CA HIS A 150 -7.12 16.42 -3.39
C HIS A 150 -7.15 17.34 -4.63
N HIS A 151 -6.04 17.44 -5.34
CA HIS A 151 -5.93 18.26 -6.56
C HIS A 151 -6.84 17.73 -7.67
N ILE A 152 -6.88 16.40 -7.87
CA ILE A 152 -7.79 15.75 -8.83
C ILE A 152 -9.25 15.94 -8.42
N GLU A 153 -9.58 15.79 -7.12
CA GLU A 153 -10.93 16.00 -6.59
C GLU A 153 -11.40 17.44 -6.75
N ALA A 154 -10.48 18.41 -6.71
CA ALA A 154 -10.76 19.82 -6.99
C ALA A 154 -10.95 20.14 -8.49
N GLY A 155 -10.79 19.16 -9.39
CA GLY A 155 -10.98 19.34 -10.83
C GLY A 155 -9.83 20.02 -11.55
N LEU A 156 -8.65 20.06 -10.93
CA LEU A 156 -7.46 20.69 -11.51
C LEU A 156 -6.73 19.68 -12.39
N ASP A 157 -6.59 19.97 -13.69
CA ASP A 157 -6.05 19.07 -14.71
C ASP A 157 -4.79 19.66 -15.40
N ASP A 158 -3.78 20.03 -14.61
CA ASP A 158 -2.50 20.47 -15.13
C ASP A 158 -1.53 19.27 -15.26
N GLU A 159 -1.31 18.82 -16.50
CA GLU A 159 -0.44 17.66 -16.78
C GLU A 159 1.02 17.92 -16.35
N GLY A 160 1.54 19.14 -16.52
CA GLY A 160 2.90 19.51 -16.12
C GLY A 160 3.07 19.43 -14.60
N TRP A 161 2.09 19.94 -13.88
CA TRP A 161 2.06 19.86 -12.41
C TRP A 161 2.05 18.39 -11.93
N TYR A 162 1.25 17.52 -12.55
CA TYR A 162 1.21 16.09 -12.17
C TYR A 162 2.54 15.41 -12.44
N GLU A 163 3.19 15.63 -13.57
CA GLU A 163 4.52 15.06 -13.85
C GLU A 163 5.54 15.50 -12.79
N GLU A 164 5.51 16.76 -12.37
CA GLU A 164 6.36 17.24 -11.28
C GLU A 164 6.09 16.52 -9.96
N GLN A 165 4.80 16.36 -9.57
CA GLN A 165 4.45 15.63 -8.35
C GLN A 165 4.88 14.16 -8.43
N LEU A 166 4.80 13.52 -9.58
CA LEU A 166 5.26 12.14 -9.78
C LEU A 166 6.79 12.04 -9.63
N TYR A 167 7.56 13.03 -10.07
CA TYR A 167 8.99 13.11 -9.80
C TYR A 167 9.29 13.26 -8.30
N PHE A 168 8.60 14.13 -7.59
CA PHE A 168 8.72 14.23 -6.13
C PHE A 168 8.38 12.92 -5.43
N LEU A 169 7.34 12.24 -5.90
CA LEU A 169 6.92 10.95 -5.36
C LEU A 169 8.00 9.88 -5.56
N LEU A 170 8.63 9.81 -6.73
CA LEU A 170 9.76 8.90 -7.00
C LEU A 170 10.95 9.19 -6.07
N ARG A 171 11.30 10.45 -5.85
CA ARG A 171 12.37 10.82 -4.90
C ARG A 171 12.07 10.33 -3.49
N ARG A 172 10.80 10.38 -3.06
CA ARG A 172 10.37 9.82 -1.77
C ARG A 172 10.44 8.30 -1.74
N LEU A 173 10.08 7.62 -2.81
CA LEU A 173 10.24 6.18 -2.94
C LEU A 173 11.71 5.75 -2.86
N PHE A 174 12.63 6.50 -3.44
CA PHE A 174 14.07 6.23 -3.30
C PHE A 174 14.55 6.42 -1.86
N ALA A 175 14.07 7.42 -1.15
CA ALA A 175 14.37 7.60 0.26
C ALA A 175 13.89 6.40 1.09
N LEU A 176 12.65 5.93 0.86
CA LEU A 176 12.10 4.73 1.49
C LEU A 176 12.90 3.46 1.15
N ARG A 177 13.32 3.31 -0.11
CA ARG A 177 14.18 2.19 -0.52
C ARG A 177 15.50 2.20 0.25
N GLY A 178 16.10 3.38 0.42
CA GLY A 178 17.30 3.56 1.25
C GLY A 178 17.07 3.16 2.71
N GLU A 179 15.90 3.46 3.26
CA GLU A 179 15.50 3.06 4.60
C GLU A 179 15.31 1.54 4.70
N ASP A 180 14.64 0.92 3.73
CA ASP A 180 14.50 -0.55 3.65
C ASP A 180 15.85 -1.26 3.65
N LEU A 181 16.80 -0.76 2.88
CA LEU A 181 18.16 -1.32 2.84
C LEU A 181 18.86 -1.20 4.19
N ARG A 182 18.70 -0.07 4.88
CA ARG A 182 19.24 0.13 6.24
C ARG A 182 18.58 -0.79 7.26
N VAL A 183 17.27 -0.98 7.19
CA VAL A 183 16.54 -1.91 8.06
C VAL A 183 16.95 -3.35 7.76
N ALA A 184 17.02 -3.75 6.49
CA ALA A 184 17.49 -5.06 6.06
C ALA A 184 18.91 -5.35 6.55
N ALA A 185 19.80 -4.36 6.54
CA ALA A 185 21.17 -4.50 7.00
C ALA A 185 21.28 -4.87 8.50
N ARG A 186 20.27 -4.56 9.32
CA ARG A 186 20.20 -4.91 10.75
C ARG A 186 19.83 -6.39 10.99
N ILE A 187 19.31 -7.09 9.97
CA ILE A 187 18.94 -8.50 10.11
C ILE A 187 20.20 -9.33 10.37
N PRO A 188 20.21 -10.17 11.42
CA PRO A 188 21.41 -10.95 11.81
C PRO A 188 21.62 -12.13 10.85
N ALA A 189 22.20 -11.84 9.68
CA ALA A 189 22.62 -12.82 8.69
C ALA A 189 23.92 -12.32 8.03
N ALA A 190 24.85 -13.25 7.77
CA ALA A 190 26.18 -12.90 7.27
C ALA A 190 26.14 -12.27 5.87
N ARG A 191 25.37 -12.86 4.96
CA ARG A 191 25.33 -12.43 3.55
C ARG A 191 24.25 -11.37 3.30
N ALA A 192 24.58 -10.32 2.54
CA ALA A 192 23.64 -9.27 2.16
C ALA A 192 22.41 -9.82 1.38
N ALA A 193 22.63 -10.79 0.50
CA ALA A 193 21.54 -11.44 -0.25
C ALA A 193 20.55 -12.16 0.70
N THR A 194 21.06 -12.84 1.74
CA THR A 194 20.22 -13.48 2.76
C THR A 194 19.43 -12.44 3.56
N ARG A 195 20.03 -11.31 3.91
CA ARG A 195 19.33 -10.21 4.60
C ARG A 195 18.19 -9.63 3.73
N LYS A 196 18.47 -9.38 2.43
CA LYS A 196 17.44 -8.91 1.47
C LYS A 196 16.30 -9.91 1.36
N GLU A 197 16.61 -11.20 1.26
CA GLU A 197 15.59 -12.25 1.16
C GLU A 197 14.76 -12.38 2.45
N LEU A 198 15.37 -12.32 3.62
CA LEU A 198 14.65 -12.34 4.89
C LEU A 198 13.74 -11.11 5.06
N PHE A 199 14.20 -9.94 4.64
CA PHE A 199 13.38 -8.73 4.62
C PHE A 199 12.14 -8.90 3.71
N ARG A 200 12.34 -9.43 2.50
CA ARG A 200 11.25 -9.75 1.57
C ARG A 200 10.25 -10.75 2.17
N ARG A 201 10.73 -11.81 2.82
CA ARG A 201 9.87 -12.82 3.48
C ARG A 201 9.04 -12.23 4.63
N VAL A 202 9.61 -11.34 5.41
CA VAL A 202 8.85 -10.60 6.43
C VAL A 202 7.76 -9.77 5.78
N GLY A 203 8.02 -9.13 4.65
CA GLY A 203 7.01 -8.43 3.84
C GLY A 203 5.84 -9.33 3.44
N LEU A 204 6.10 -10.60 3.04
CA LEU A 204 5.03 -11.57 2.75
C LEU A 204 4.14 -11.83 3.98
N GLY A 205 4.73 -11.90 5.17
CA GLY A 205 3.98 -12.02 6.43
C GLY A 205 3.11 -10.80 6.70
N VAL A 206 3.60 -9.59 6.38
CA VAL A 206 2.85 -8.34 6.49
C VAL A 206 1.67 -8.32 5.52
N ASP A 207 1.88 -8.71 4.25
CA ASP A 207 0.82 -8.81 3.25
C ASP A 207 -0.27 -9.79 3.69
N PHE A 208 0.14 -10.96 4.19
CA PHE A 208 -0.78 -11.96 4.71
C PHE A 208 -1.61 -11.43 5.87
N ILE A 209 -1.00 -10.73 6.84
CA ILE A 209 -1.74 -10.11 7.94
C ILE A 209 -2.75 -9.10 7.41
N ASN A 210 -2.36 -8.23 6.47
CA ASN A 210 -3.26 -7.20 5.92
C ASN A 210 -4.41 -7.80 5.09
N ALA A 211 -4.19 -8.94 4.43
CA ALA A 211 -5.22 -9.63 3.67
C ALA A 211 -6.20 -10.45 4.55
N HIS A 212 -5.72 -10.97 5.70
CA HIS A 212 -6.42 -11.96 6.51
C HIS A 212 -6.68 -11.54 7.97
N TYR A 213 -6.49 -10.28 8.34
CA TYR A 213 -6.62 -9.83 9.74
C TYR A 213 -7.96 -10.18 10.39
N ALA A 214 -9.04 -10.23 9.62
CA ALA A 214 -10.38 -10.55 10.12
C ALA A 214 -10.56 -12.05 10.40
N GLU A 215 -9.71 -12.90 9.85
CA GLU A 215 -9.75 -14.36 9.99
C GLU A 215 -9.03 -14.82 11.27
N PRO A 216 -9.29 -16.05 11.77
CA PRO A 216 -8.65 -16.58 12.96
C PRO A 216 -7.20 -17.03 12.69
N ILE A 217 -6.36 -16.11 12.24
CA ILE A 217 -4.94 -16.32 11.99
C ILE A 217 -4.08 -16.07 13.24
N GLY A 218 -2.93 -16.74 13.30
CA GLY A 218 -1.94 -16.59 14.37
C GLY A 218 -0.51 -16.75 13.87
N MET A 219 0.40 -17.08 14.77
CA MET A 219 1.83 -17.18 14.46
C MET A 219 2.13 -18.25 13.42
N ALA A 220 1.42 -19.39 13.44
CA ALA A 220 1.64 -20.49 12.53
C ALA A 220 1.38 -20.09 11.07
N GLU A 221 0.21 -19.49 10.81
CA GLU A 221 -0.21 -19.06 9.48
C GLU A 221 0.68 -17.91 8.96
N ILE A 222 1.02 -16.94 9.82
CA ILE A 222 1.88 -15.81 9.44
C ILE A 222 3.29 -16.31 9.10
N SER A 223 3.86 -17.23 9.89
CA SER A 223 5.19 -17.74 9.61
C SER A 223 5.23 -18.62 8.36
N ALA A 224 4.18 -19.39 8.10
CA ALA A 224 4.03 -20.15 6.86
C ALA A 224 3.95 -19.23 5.63
N ALA A 225 3.15 -18.16 5.70
CA ALA A 225 3.08 -17.14 4.64
C ALA A 225 4.43 -16.45 4.39
N ALA A 226 5.19 -16.20 5.45
CA ALA A 226 6.55 -15.66 5.37
C ALA A 226 7.59 -16.70 4.90
N MET A 227 7.21 -17.96 4.72
CA MET A 227 8.13 -19.09 4.41
C MET A 227 9.29 -19.21 5.42
N LEU A 228 8.99 -19.01 6.71
CA LEU A 228 9.93 -19.07 7.83
C LEU A 228 9.40 -20.01 8.92
N SER A 229 10.31 -20.60 9.70
CA SER A 229 9.87 -21.26 10.94
C SER A 229 9.32 -20.21 11.92
N PRO A 230 8.40 -20.57 12.84
CA PRO A 230 7.81 -19.62 13.79
C PRO A 230 8.86 -18.83 14.60
N PHE A 231 9.88 -19.51 15.10
CA PHE A 231 10.95 -18.87 15.86
C PHE A 231 11.77 -17.87 15.01
N HIS A 232 12.12 -18.28 13.78
CA HIS A 232 12.88 -17.43 12.86
C HIS A 232 12.03 -16.22 12.42
N CYS A 233 10.76 -16.43 12.09
CA CYS A 233 9.82 -15.36 11.76
C CYS A 233 9.71 -14.36 12.92
N LEU A 234 9.51 -14.82 14.15
CA LEU A 234 9.45 -13.98 15.34
C LEU A 234 10.67 -13.06 15.47
N ARG A 235 11.88 -13.64 15.33
CA ARG A 235 13.14 -12.93 15.48
C ARG A 235 13.33 -11.89 14.38
N VAL A 236 13.16 -12.29 13.12
CA VAL A 236 13.38 -11.39 11.98
C VAL A 236 12.31 -10.30 11.92
N PHE A 237 11.05 -10.64 12.17
CA PHE A 237 9.95 -9.69 12.19
C PHE A 237 10.15 -8.60 13.27
N ARG A 238 10.62 -8.99 14.46
CA ARG A 238 10.99 -8.02 15.52
C ARG A 238 12.15 -7.12 15.08
N CYS A 239 13.14 -7.65 14.39
CA CYS A 239 14.25 -6.86 13.88
C CYS A 239 13.78 -5.80 12.87
N VAL A 240 12.81 -6.15 12.00
CA VAL A 240 12.31 -5.27 10.94
C VAL A 240 11.28 -4.27 11.47
N HIS A 241 10.31 -4.72 12.27
CA HIS A 241 9.14 -3.93 12.68
C HIS A 241 9.15 -3.49 14.16
N GLY A 242 10.16 -3.88 14.95
CA GLY A 242 10.21 -3.56 16.38
C GLY A 242 9.19 -4.31 17.24
N MET A 243 8.33 -5.16 16.65
CA MET A 243 7.26 -5.89 17.33
C MET A 243 7.08 -7.29 16.79
N THR A 244 6.32 -8.13 17.51
CA THR A 244 6.03 -9.50 17.05
C THR A 244 4.98 -9.51 15.94
N PRO A 245 4.90 -10.57 15.08
CA PRO A 245 3.85 -10.72 14.09
C PRO A 245 2.44 -10.65 14.69
N THR A 246 2.23 -11.30 15.84
CA THR A 246 0.95 -11.28 16.55
C THR A 246 0.59 -9.92 17.15
N ALA A 247 1.59 -9.14 17.60
CA ALA A 247 1.38 -7.75 18.02
C ALA A 247 1.01 -6.86 16.83
N TYR A 248 1.66 -7.06 15.67
CA TYR A 248 1.34 -6.36 14.43
C TYR A 248 -0.11 -6.65 13.99
N LEU A 249 -0.51 -7.94 13.97
CA LEU A 249 -1.90 -8.35 13.70
C LEU A 249 -2.89 -7.68 14.67
N ARG A 250 -2.59 -7.68 15.97
CA ARG A 250 -3.42 -7.03 16.97
C ARG A 250 -3.58 -5.53 16.69
N ASN A 251 -2.49 -4.83 16.39
CA ASN A 251 -2.51 -3.41 16.08
C ASN A 251 -3.33 -3.13 14.80
N LYS A 252 -3.20 -3.96 13.75
CA LYS A 252 -4.03 -3.85 12.55
C LYS A 252 -5.52 -3.99 12.88
N ARG A 253 -5.90 -4.98 13.69
CA ARG A 253 -7.29 -5.19 14.13
C ARG A 253 -7.84 -3.99 14.92
N ILE A 254 -7.02 -3.38 15.78
CA ILE A 254 -7.39 -2.19 16.55
C ILE A 254 -7.63 -1.02 15.59
N GLN A 255 -6.72 -0.74 14.65
CA GLN A 255 -6.88 0.33 13.66
C GLN A 255 -8.17 0.17 12.84
N ILE A 256 -8.49 -1.04 12.41
CA ILE A 256 -9.74 -1.32 11.70
C ILE A 256 -10.95 -1.08 12.61
N ALA A 257 -10.89 -1.53 13.86
CA ALA A 257 -11.98 -1.31 14.82
C ALA A 257 -12.21 0.19 15.12
N GLU A 258 -11.16 0.96 15.33
CA GLU A 258 -11.24 2.41 15.55
C GLU A 258 -11.92 3.11 14.37
N ARG A 259 -11.56 2.75 13.14
CA ARG A 259 -12.20 3.28 11.93
C ARG A 259 -13.68 2.93 11.86
N LEU A 260 -14.02 1.64 12.06
CA LEU A 260 -15.41 1.18 12.00
C LEU A 260 -16.27 1.76 13.13
N LEU A 261 -15.70 2.01 14.30
CA LEU A 261 -16.40 2.62 15.44
C LEU A 261 -16.83 4.06 15.16
N LYS A 262 -16.17 4.77 14.25
CA LYS A 262 -16.59 6.11 13.82
C LYS A 262 -17.94 6.09 13.10
N ASN A 263 -18.36 4.97 12.53
CA ASN A 263 -19.68 4.82 11.95
C ASN A 263 -20.69 4.35 13.02
N ALA A 264 -21.54 5.28 13.47
CA ALA A 264 -22.52 5.01 14.53
C ALA A 264 -23.58 3.97 14.13
N SER A 265 -23.81 3.75 12.81
CA SER A 265 -24.82 2.78 12.30
C SER A 265 -24.37 1.32 12.46
N ILE A 266 -23.10 1.05 12.70
CA ILE A 266 -22.57 -0.31 12.84
C ILE A 266 -22.56 -0.71 14.31
N SER A 267 -23.15 -1.87 14.67
CA SER A 267 -23.14 -2.37 16.06
C SER A 267 -21.72 -2.69 16.53
N VAL A 268 -21.45 -2.61 17.84
CA VAL A 268 -20.11 -2.95 18.38
C VAL A 268 -19.80 -4.44 18.16
N GLU A 269 -20.79 -5.29 18.16
CA GLU A 269 -20.70 -6.71 17.84
C GLU A 269 -20.24 -6.92 16.40
N THR A 270 -20.86 -6.18 15.48
CA THR A 270 -20.47 -6.20 14.05
C THR A 270 -19.06 -5.67 13.85
N VAL A 271 -18.69 -4.58 14.54
CA VAL A 271 -17.31 -4.05 14.52
C VAL A 271 -16.33 -5.11 15.02
N ALA A 272 -16.64 -5.81 16.12
CA ALA A 272 -15.76 -6.87 16.64
C ALA A 272 -15.55 -7.97 15.58
N ALA A 273 -16.61 -8.43 14.94
CA ALA A 273 -16.53 -9.47 13.89
C ALA A 273 -15.73 -8.99 12.67
N LEU A 274 -16.02 -7.80 12.14
CA LEU A 274 -15.34 -7.23 10.96
C LEU A 274 -13.85 -6.93 11.22
N ALA A 275 -13.48 -6.56 12.45
CA ALA A 275 -12.11 -6.32 12.85
C ALA A 275 -11.36 -7.59 13.29
N GLY A 276 -12.00 -8.77 13.25
CA GLY A 276 -11.40 -10.06 13.58
C GLY A 276 -11.24 -10.36 15.07
N PHE A 277 -12.03 -9.70 15.93
CA PHE A 277 -12.08 -10.01 17.36
C PHE A 277 -13.09 -11.13 17.65
N ARG A 278 -12.73 -12.07 18.53
CA ARG A 278 -13.62 -13.19 18.91
C ARG A 278 -14.88 -12.75 19.65
N SER A 279 -14.85 -11.60 20.32
CA SER A 279 -15.99 -11.08 21.08
C SER A 279 -15.87 -9.58 21.30
N ARG A 280 -17.01 -8.94 21.59
CA ARG A 280 -17.10 -7.54 22.06
C ARG A 280 -16.20 -7.28 23.28
N ALA A 281 -16.15 -8.20 24.23
CA ALA A 281 -15.31 -8.06 25.42
C ALA A 281 -13.81 -8.01 25.08
N THR A 282 -13.38 -8.81 24.09
CA THR A 282 -11.98 -8.81 23.61
C THR A 282 -11.68 -7.51 22.87
N LEU A 283 -12.57 -7.06 22.00
CA LEU A 283 -12.45 -5.75 21.34
C LEU A 283 -12.30 -4.63 22.39
N PHE A 284 -13.22 -4.57 23.37
CA PHE A 284 -13.22 -3.54 24.41
C PHE A 284 -11.87 -3.47 25.13
N ARG A 285 -11.41 -4.61 25.67
CA ARG A 285 -10.13 -4.67 26.40
C ARG A 285 -8.94 -4.22 25.55
N GLN A 286 -8.89 -4.65 24.29
CA GLN A 286 -7.74 -4.35 23.43
C GLN A 286 -7.74 -2.91 22.95
N VAL A 287 -8.89 -2.35 22.58
CA VAL A 287 -9.03 -0.94 22.21
C VAL A 287 -8.73 -0.05 23.42
N GLN A 288 -9.33 -0.34 24.57
CA GLN A 288 -9.07 0.40 25.83
C GLN A 288 -7.58 0.39 26.20
N SER A 289 -6.94 -0.77 26.11
CA SER A 289 -5.49 -0.90 26.42
C SER A 289 -4.60 -0.12 25.45
N ALA A 290 -4.99 -0.02 24.18
CA ALA A 290 -4.19 0.65 23.16
C ALA A 290 -4.41 2.16 23.11
N THR A 291 -5.64 2.64 23.35
CA THR A 291 -6.05 4.05 23.15
C THR A 291 -6.31 4.79 24.46
N GLY A 292 -6.38 4.08 25.59
CA GLY A 292 -6.86 4.62 26.86
C GLY A 292 -8.38 4.86 26.91
N ARG A 293 -9.12 4.56 25.82
CA ARG A 293 -10.54 4.89 25.64
C ARG A 293 -11.34 3.65 25.23
N GLY A 294 -12.56 3.54 25.77
CA GLY A 294 -13.46 2.47 25.35
C GLY A 294 -14.14 2.76 24.02
N PRO A 295 -14.66 1.72 23.32
CA PRO A 295 -15.36 1.86 22.04
C PRO A 295 -16.51 2.87 22.03
N GLY A 296 -17.23 3.01 23.16
CA GLY A 296 -18.29 3.99 23.31
C GLY A 296 -17.82 5.45 23.36
N ALA A 297 -16.61 5.70 23.90
CA ALA A 297 -16.01 7.04 23.91
C ALA A 297 -15.57 7.44 22.50
N LEU A 298 -14.95 6.52 21.77
CA LEU A 298 -14.53 6.73 20.37
C LEU A 298 -15.69 7.06 19.44
N ARG A 299 -16.89 6.50 19.71
CA ARG A 299 -18.11 6.83 18.94
C ARG A 299 -18.62 8.24 19.20
N ARG A 300 -18.62 8.70 20.45
CA ARG A 300 -19.16 10.02 20.83
C ARG A 300 -18.36 11.17 20.21
N GLU A 301 -17.04 11.06 20.19
CA GLU A 301 -16.17 12.08 19.59
C GLU A 301 -16.46 12.34 18.10
N THR A 302 -16.89 11.31 17.38
CA THR A 302 -17.20 11.46 15.95
C THR A 302 -18.55 12.14 15.72
N VAL A 303 -19.51 11.96 16.64
CA VAL A 303 -20.81 12.64 16.57
C VAL A 303 -20.64 14.13 16.89
N GLU A 304 -19.79 14.47 17.87
CA GLU A 304 -19.51 15.86 18.25
C GLU A 304 -18.68 16.62 17.21
N SER A 305 -17.71 15.95 16.53
CA SER A 305 -16.89 16.56 15.48
C SER A 305 -17.59 16.65 14.11
N GLY A 306 -18.71 15.98 13.90
CA GLY A 306 -19.54 16.07 12.69
C GLY A 306 -20.65 17.12 12.77
N LEU A 307 -20.82 17.78 13.91
CA LEU A 307 -21.81 18.85 14.17
C LEU A 307 -21.19 20.25 14.20
N SER A 308 -19.90 20.38 13.91
CA SER A 308 -19.18 21.64 13.73
C SER A 308 -18.81 21.82 12.24
#